data_0997bb07e0443ce63113ea7ee6ed2949
#
_entry.id   0997bb07e0443ce63113ea7ee6ed2949
#
_cell.length_a   1.000
_cell.length_b   1.000
_cell.length_c   1.000
_cell.angle_alpha   90.00
_cell.angle_beta   90.00
_cell.angle_gamma   90.00
#
_symmetry.space_group_name_H-M   'P 1'
#
loop_
_entity.id
_entity.type
_entity.pdbx_description
1 polymer ?
#
loop_
_entity_poly.entity_id
_entity_poly.type
_entity_poly.pdbx_seq_one_letter_code
_entity_poly.pdbx_strand_id
1 'polypeptide(L)'
;MGLETNRRDRDLAIPKYREDLLNAIEKDLLGDENIVGVFYGGSLGHKNTDLYSDIDLRIVVKDDVFEEYRLNKKQRAKNWGRVLFFEDFPLSTYSVAHYNTFLKVDTFYYKVKDIQPSL
;
A
#
# COMPACT_ATOMS: atom_id res chain seq x y z
N MET A 1 24.11 -17.86 19.40
CA MET A 1 23.24 -17.58 18.30
C MET A 1 23.65 -16.34 17.56
N GLY A 2 23.77 -16.44 16.30
CA GLY A 2 24.28 -15.35 15.52
C GLY A 2 23.19 -14.58 14.80
N LEU A 3 23.64 -13.54 14.12
CA LEU A 3 22.79 -12.72 13.27
C LEU A 3 22.06 -13.55 12.21
N GLU A 4 22.66 -14.65 11.82
CA GLU A 4 22.12 -15.52 10.79
C GLU A 4 20.79 -16.13 11.19
N THR A 5 20.64 -16.54 12.45
CA THR A 5 19.39 -17.09 12.95
C THR A 5 18.28 -16.05 12.93
N ASN A 6 18.59 -14.81 13.34
CA ASN A 6 17.61 -13.73 13.33
C ASN A 6 17.18 -13.38 11.92
N ARG A 7 18.11 -13.38 10.98
CA ARG A 7 17.81 -13.11 9.58
C ARG A 7 16.89 -14.17 9.01
N ARG A 8 17.14 -15.43 9.34
CA ARG A 8 16.34 -16.54 8.87
C ARG A 8 14.89 -16.45 9.38
N ASP A 9 14.74 -16.15 10.66
CA ASP A 9 13.41 -16.01 11.25
C ASP A 9 12.65 -14.87 10.58
N ARG A 10 13.32 -13.75 10.33
CA ARG A 10 12.73 -12.62 9.65
C ARG A 10 12.28 -12.98 8.23
N ASP A 11 13.16 -13.67 7.49
CA ASP A 11 12.88 -14.03 6.09
C ASP A 11 11.71 -15.00 6.00
N LEU A 12 11.60 -15.91 6.96
CA LEU A 12 10.48 -16.85 6.99
C LEU A 12 9.17 -16.17 7.35
N ALA A 13 9.23 -15.06 8.10
CA ALA A 13 8.04 -14.34 8.53
C ALA A 13 7.54 -13.32 7.52
N ILE A 14 8.36 -12.89 6.55
CA ILE A 14 7.98 -11.88 5.57
C ILE A 14 6.71 -12.21 4.80
N PRO A 15 6.50 -13.44 4.30
CA PRO A 15 5.27 -13.75 3.57
C PRO A 15 4.03 -13.54 4.43
N LYS A 16 4.09 -13.87 5.69
CA LYS A 16 2.98 -13.66 6.61
C LYS A 16 2.76 -12.18 6.88
N TYR A 17 3.83 -11.41 7.06
CA TYR A 17 3.73 -9.97 7.26
C TYR A 17 3.09 -9.31 6.06
N ARG A 18 3.43 -9.77 4.87
CA ARG A 18 2.86 -9.24 3.64
C ARG A 18 1.36 -9.53 3.56
N GLU A 19 0.97 -10.75 3.88
CA GLU A 19 -0.44 -11.14 3.91
C GLU A 19 -1.21 -10.32 4.93
N ASP A 20 -0.65 -10.15 6.13
CA ASP A 20 -1.27 -9.37 7.19
C ASP A 20 -1.44 -7.90 6.76
N LEU A 21 -0.44 -7.35 6.11
CA LEU A 21 -0.49 -5.98 5.61
C LEU A 21 -1.56 -5.82 4.53
N LEU A 22 -1.62 -6.76 3.58
CA LEU A 22 -2.63 -6.73 2.53
C LEU A 22 -4.03 -6.85 3.11
N ASN A 23 -4.21 -7.69 4.12
CA ASN A 23 -5.50 -7.84 4.80
C ASN A 23 -5.90 -6.56 5.51
N ALA A 24 -4.94 -5.89 6.17
CA ALA A 24 -5.21 -4.62 6.85
C ALA A 24 -5.60 -3.53 5.86
N ILE A 25 -4.91 -3.47 4.73
CA ILE A 25 -5.21 -2.52 3.66
C ILE A 25 -6.64 -2.75 3.15
N GLU A 26 -6.96 -3.98 2.80
CA GLU A 26 -8.26 -4.30 2.22
C GLU A 26 -9.39 -4.05 3.21
N LYS A 27 -9.20 -4.42 4.47
CA LYS A 27 -10.21 -4.19 5.49
C LYS A 27 -10.50 -2.70 5.66
N ASP A 28 -9.45 -1.88 5.68
CA ASP A 28 -9.59 -0.44 5.81
C ASP A 28 -10.29 0.17 4.59
N LEU A 29 -9.84 -0.19 3.39
CA LEU A 29 -10.34 0.42 2.17
C LEU A 29 -11.75 -0.05 1.82
N LEU A 30 -12.07 -1.31 2.03
CA LEU A 30 -13.40 -1.83 1.74
C LEU A 30 -14.46 -1.27 2.69
N GLY A 31 -14.05 -0.79 3.85
CA GLY A 31 -14.97 -0.15 4.80
C GLY A 31 -15.25 1.31 4.51
N ASP A 32 -14.62 1.88 3.49
CA ASP A 32 -14.75 3.31 3.17
C ASP A 32 -15.61 3.48 1.91
N GLU A 33 -16.80 4.04 2.08
CA GLU A 33 -17.75 4.19 0.97
C GLU A 33 -17.34 5.24 -0.06
N ASN A 34 -16.35 6.07 0.22
CA ASN A 34 -15.82 7.05 -0.73
C ASN A 34 -14.78 6.43 -1.67
N ILE A 35 -14.32 5.23 -1.34
CA ILE A 35 -13.38 4.50 -2.19
C ILE A 35 -14.18 3.61 -3.12
N VAL A 36 -14.08 3.89 -4.42
CA VAL A 36 -14.88 3.19 -5.43
C VAL A 36 -14.12 2.06 -6.10
N GLY A 37 -12.81 2.02 -5.93
CA GLY A 37 -12.02 0.94 -6.52
C GLY A 37 -10.64 0.86 -5.88
N VAL A 38 -10.13 -0.37 -5.81
CA VAL A 38 -8.79 -0.65 -5.31
C VAL A 38 -8.20 -1.71 -6.24
N PHE A 39 -6.98 -1.48 -6.68
CA PHE A 39 -6.30 -2.51 -7.46
C PHE A 39 -4.81 -2.46 -7.20
N TYR A 40 -4.15 -3.55 -7.52
CA TYR A 40 -2.71 -3.68 -7.34
C TYR A 40 -2.04 -3.72 -8.69
N GLY A 41 -0.88 -3.08 -8.78
CA GLY A 41 -0.07 -3.12 -9.98
C GLY A 41 1.24 -3.85 -9.72
N GLY A 42 2.14 -3.72 -10.67
CA GLY A 42 3.49 -4.22 -10.53
C GLY A 42 3.57 -5.71 -10.27
N SER A 43 4.47 -6.10 -9.36
CA SER A 43 4.78 -7.50 -9.11
C SER A 43 3.66 -8.29 -8.46
N LEU A 44 2.67 -7.64 -7.86
CA LEU A 44 1.54 -8.36 -7.27
C LEU A 44 0.64 -9.01 -8.31
N GLY A 45 0.66 -8.49 -9.53
CA GLY A 45 -0.11 -9.07 -10.62
C GLY A 45 0.56 -10.30 -11.23
N HIS A 46 1.75 -10.66 -10.81
CA HIS A 46 2.48 -11.80 -11.33
C HIS A 46 2.48 -12.95 -10.33
N LYS A 47 2.56 -14.16 -10.85
CA LYS A 47 2.56 -15.36 -10.01
C LYS A 47 3.82 -15.50 -9.17
N ASN A 48 4.93 -14.98 -9.66
CA ASN A 48 6.22 -15.09 -8.98
C ASN A 48 6.55 -13.77 -8.31
N THR A 49 6.05 -13.58 -7.09
CA THR A 49 6.41 -12.40 -6.32
C THR A 49 7.58 -12.73 -5.42
N ASP A 50 8.57 -11.86 -5.43
CA ASP A 50 9.70 -11.92 -4.54
C ASP A 50 9.23 -11.63 -3.12
N LEU A 51 9.94 -12.18 -2.12
CA LEU A 51 9.66 -11.91 -0.70
C LEU A 51 9.77 -10.42 -0.38
N TYR A 52 10.61 -9.72 -1.11
CA TYR A 52 10.86 -8.30 -0.88
C TYR A 52 10.18 -7.40 -1.89
N SER A 53 9.25 -7.97 -2.68
CA SER A 53 8.51 -7.17 -3.66
C SER A 53 7.63 -6.15 -2.97
N ASP A 54 7.64 -4.94 -3.50
CA ASP A 54 6.82 -3.85 -3.00
C ASP A 54 5.35 -4.10 -3.32
N ILE A 55 4.48 -3.57 -2.48
CA ILE A 55 3.05 -3.56 -2.77
C ILE A 55 2.77 -2.27 -3.54
N ASP A 56 2.26 -2.41 -4.76
CA ASP A 56 1.85 -1.30 -5.60
C ASP A 56 0.34 -1.17 -5.48
N LEU A 57 -0.12 -0.18 -4.71
CA LEU A 57 -1.52 -0.01 -4.34
C LEU A 57 -2.11 1.19 -5.06
N ARG A 58 -3.22 0.99 -5.74
CA ARG A 58 -3.90 2.04 -6.47
C ARG A 58 -5.33 2.16 -5.96
N ILE A 59 -5.67 3.38 -5.52
CA ILE A 59 -6.95 3.66 -4.86
C ILE A 59 -7.70 4.70 -5.67
N VAL A 60 -8.92 4.36 -6.05
CA VAL A 60 -9.80 5.28 -6.78
C VAL A 60 -10.86 5.80 -5.83
N VAL A 61 -10.93 7.11 -5.67
CA VAL A 61 -11.89 7.76 -4.77
C VAL A 61 -12.82 8.66 -5.54
N LYS A 62 -13.95 8.99 -4.93
CA LYS A 62 -14.91 9.93 -5.51
C LYS A 62 -14.23 11.28 -5.73
N ASP A 63 -14.58 11.93 -6.84
CA ASP A 63 -13.92 13.18 -7.25
C ASP A 63 -14.04 14.29 -6.21
N ASP A 64 -15.17 14.39 -5.53
CA ASP A 64 -15.43 15.46 -4.58
C ASP A 64 -14.65 15.32 -3.26
N VAL A 65 -14.11 14.14 -2.96
CA VAL A 65 -13.32 13.93 -1.74
C VAL A 65 -11.85 13.68 -2.04
N PHE A 66 -11.46 13.71 -3.30
CA PHE A 66 -10.11 13.35 -3.71
C PHE A 66 -9.03 14.18 -2.99
N GLU A 67 -9.21 15.50 -2.92
CA GLU A 67 -8.21 16.37 -2.29
C GLU A 67 -7.98 16.01 -0.81
N GLU A 68 -9.07 15.72 -0.11
CA GLU A 68 -8.98 15.29 1.28
C GLU A 68 -8.19 14.00 1.43
N TYR A 69 -8.44 13.04 0.55
CA TYR A 69 -7.73 11.76 0.59
C TYR A 69 -6.27 11.92 0.24
N ARG A 70 -5.98 12.77 -0.74
CA ARG A 70 -4.61 13.06 -1.13
C ARG A 70 -3.81 13.68 0.02
N LEU A 71 -4.42 14.59 0.74
CA LEU A 71 -3.78 15.25 1.89
C LEU A 71 -3.59 14.32 3.07
N ASN A 72 -4.42 13.30 3.18
CA ASN A 72 -4.38 12.34 4.30
C ASN A 72 -3.61 11.07 4.01
N LYS A 73 -2.77 11.07 2.98
CA LYS A 73 -2.01 9.88 2.57
C LYS A 73 -1.25 9.23 3.72
N LYS A 74 -0.52 10.05 4.47
CA LYS A 74 0.32 9.55 5.56
C LYS A 74 -0.51 8.93 6.69
N GLN A 75 -1.56 9.63 7.07
CA GLN A 75 -2.44 9.16 8.14
C GLN A 75 -3.10 7.85 7.75
N ARG A 76 -3.50 7.72 6.48
CA ARG A 76 -4.12 6.49 6.00
C ARG A 76 -3.14 5.33 6.04
N ALA A 77 -1.89 5.57 5.61
CA ALA A 77 -0.86 4.53 5.63
C ALA A 77 -0.60 3.99 7.04
N LYS A 78 -0.77 4.83 8.05
CA LYS A 78 -0.60 4.41 9.45
C LYS A 78 -1.69 3.45 9.92
N ASN A 79 -2.84 3.44 9.26
CA ASN A 79 -3.93 2.52 9.59
C ASN A 79 -3.58 1.07 9.24
N TRP A 80 -2.64 0.87 8.35
CA TRP A 80 -2.32 -0.47 7.83
C TRP A 80 -1.19 -1.15 8.59
N GLY A 81 -0.38 -0.38 9.30
CA GLY A 81 0.74 -0.92 10.05
C GLY A 81 1.61 0.18 10.62
N ARG A 82 2.70 -0.22 11.23
CA ARG A 82 3.63 0.75 11.83
C ARG A 82 4.58 1.29 10.78
N VAL A 83 4.40 2.55 10.45
CA VAL A 83 5.23 3.25 9.46
C VAL A 83 6.50 3.75 10.13
N LEU A 84 7.64 3.33 9.62
CA LEU A 84 8.95 3.81 10.08
C LEU A 84 9.39 5.04 9.31
N PHE A 85 9.07 5.08 8.03
CA PHE A 85 9.50 6.15 7.14
C PHE A 85 8.44 6.38 6.07
N PHE A 86 8.14 7.63 5.79
CA PHE A 86 7.11 7.99 4.81
C PHE A 86 7.66 9.01 3.82
N GLU A 87 7.62 8.68 2.55
CA GLU A 87 8.01 9.59 1.48
C GLU A 87 6.77 10.25 0.92
N ASP A 88 6.62 11.52 1.20
CA ASP A 88 5.50 12.30 0.73
C ASP A 88 5.96 13.28 -0.34
N PHE A 89 5.17 13.37 -1.39
CA PHE A 89 5.38 14.31 -2.47
C PHE A 89 4.18 15.26 -2.46
N PRO A 90 4.29 16.42 -1.81
CA PRO A 90 3.12 17.21 -1.41
C PRO A 90 2.14 17.56 -2.51
N LEU A 91 2.61 17.76 -3.74
CA LEU A 91 1.73 18.08 -4.86
C LEU A 91 1.36 16.85 -5.69
N SER A 92 1.76 15.67 -5.22
CA SER A 92 1.56 14.43 -5.96
C SER A 92 0.43 13.59 -5.35
N THR A 93 -0.13 12.70 -6.17
CA THR A 93 -1.08 11.69 -5.72
C THR A 93 -0.37 10.43 -5.23
N TYR A 94 0.94 10.45 -5.20
CA TYR A 94 1.81 9.31 -4.91
C TYR A 94 2.50 9.45 -3.57
N SER A 95 2.65 8.34 -2.86
CA SER A 95 3.43 8.29 -1.63
C SER A 95 4.03 6.90 -1.45
N VAL A 96 5.04 6.81 -0.59
CA VAL A 96 5.69 5.54 -0.26
C VAL A 96 5.75 5.41 1.25
N ALA A 97 5.21 4.34 1.78
CA ALA A 97 5.27 4.03 3.21
C ALA A 97 6.18 2.83 3.43
N HIS A 98 7.14 2.98 4.34
CA HIS A 98 8.06 1.91 4.73
C HIS A 98 7.64 1.42 6.11
N TYR A 99 7.36 0.13 6.23
CA TYR A 99 6.83 -0.45 7.46
C TYR A 99 7.92 -1.16 8.26
N ASN A 100 7.66 -1.33 9.54
CA ASN A 100 8.62 -2.00 10.44
C ASN A 100 8.80 -3.49 10.11
N THR A 101 8.00 -4.01 9.22
CA THR A 101 8.11 -5.38 8.71
C THR A 101 9.02 -5.49 7.49
N PHE A 102 9.73 -4.43 7.14
CA PHE A 102 10.61 -4.34 5.98
C PHE A 102 9.84 -4.34 4.64
N LEU A 103 8.53 -4.14 4.70
CA LEU A 103 7.69 -4.03 3.52
C LEU A 103 7.49 -2.56 3.16
N LYS A 104 7.31 -2.31 1.88
CA LYS A 104 7.10 -0.99 1.34
C LYS A 104 5.80 -0.98 0.53
N VAL A 105 4.98 0.06 0.73
CA VAL A 105 3.74 0.23 -0.03
C VAL A 105 3.84 1.52 -0.82
N ASP A 106 3.79 1.39 -2.14
CA ASP A 106 3.68 2.52 -3.06
C ASP A 106 2.19 2.75 -3.27
N THR A 107 1.70 3.93 -2.93
CA THR A 107 0.27 4.23 -3.01
C THR A 107 0.01 5.35 -4.00
N PHE A 108 -0.95 5.11 -4.89
CA PHE A 108 -1.41 6.11 -5.87
C PHE A 108 -2.89 6.35 -5.65
N TYR A 109 -3.29 7.62 -5.65
CA TYR A 109 -4.69 8.01 -5.54
C TYR A 109 -5.18 8.56 -6.87
N TYR A 110 -6.37 8.16 -7.28
CA TYR A 110 -6.98 8.58 -8.54
C TYR A 110 -8.40 9.07 -8.30
N LYS A 111 -8.84 10.01 -9.11
CA LYS A 111 -10.26 10.38 -9.20
C LYS A 111 -10.95 9.41 -10.14
N VAL A 112 -12.25 9.24 -9.96
CA VAL A 112 -13.04 8.40 -10.88
C VAL A 112 -12.90 8.88 -12.31
N LYS A 113 -12.91 10.20 -12.53
CA LYS A 113 -12.80 10.75 -13.88
C LYS A 113 -11.46 10.51 -14.54
N ASP A 114 -10.42 10.20 -13.74
CA ASP A 114 -9.08 9.92 -14.26
C ASP A 114 -8.96 8.48 -14.76
N ILE A 115 -9.90 7.62 -14.39
CA ILE A 115 -9.91 6.22 -14.80
C ILE A 115 -10.84 6.12 -16.00
N GLN A 116 -10.24 5.98 -17.17
CA GLN A 116 -11.02 5.86 -18.40
C GLN A 116 -10.99 4.43 -18.91
N PRO A 117 -12.13 3.91 -19.32
CA PRO A 117 -12.14 2.57 -19.91
C PRO A 117 -11.27 2.56 -21.16
N SER A 118 -10.46 1.54 -21.26
CA SER A 118 -9.71 1.26 -22.48
C SER A 118 -10.65 0.75 -23.54
N LEU A 119 -10.77 1.44 -24.60
CA LEU A 119 -11.61 1.01 -25.71
C LEU A 119 -10.79 0.38 -26.80
#